data_7b5fe49e5d53e6d37a669a8c93d4f33c
#
_entry.id   7b5fe49e5d53e6d37a669a8c93d4f33c
#
_cell.length_a   1.000
_cell.length_b   1.000
_cell.length_c   1.000
_cell.angle_alpha   90.00
_cell.angle_beta   90.00
_cell.angle_gamma   90.00
#
_symmetry.space_group_name_H-M   'P 1'
#
loop_
_entity.id
_entity.type
_entity.pdbx_description
1 polymer ?
#
loop_
_entity_poly.entity_id
_entity_poly.type
_entity_poly.pdbx_seq_one_letter_code
_entity_poly.pdbx_strand_id
1 'polypeptide(L)'
;MSKRPNFLVIVADDLGFSDLGAFGGEIATPHLDALALEGLRLTDFHTAPTCSPTRSMLLTGTDHHIAGIGTMAEALTPELEGKPGYEGYLNDRVVALPELLREAGYQTLLSGKWHLGLKLEQAPHARGFERSFSLLPGAANHYGFEPPYDETTPRILKGTPALYVEDDQFIDELPADFYSSDAF
;
A
#
# COMPACT_ATOMS: atom_id res chain seq x y z
N MET A 1 14.97 -29.89 10.42
CA MET A 1 14.14 -29.06 9.51
C MET A 1 14.64 -27.64 9.64
N SER A 2 15.05 -26.99 8.57
CA SER A 2 15.39 -25.57 8.62
C SER A 2 14.13 -24.79 8.99
N LYS A 3 14.24 -23.89 9.97
CA LYS A 3 13.13 -22.99 10.31
C LYS A 3 12.89 -22.10 9.08
N ARG A 4 11.65 -22.01 8.62
CA ARG A 4 11.26 -21.05 7.59
C ARG A 4 11.49 -19.63 8.13
N PRO A 5 12.09 -18.71 7.35
CA PRO A 5 12.27 -17.34 7.79
C PRO A 5 10.92 -16.60 7.86
N ASN A 6 10.82 -15.63 8.75
CA ASN A 6 9.77 -14.62 8.68
C ASN A 6 10.20 -13.50 7.73
N PHE A 7 9.22 -12.84 7.14
CA PHE A 7 9.42 -11.69 6.25
C PHE A 7 8.73 -10.47 6.86
N LEU A 8 9.49 -9.40 7.08
CA LEU A 8 8.96 -8.09 7.44
C LEU A 8 9.31 -7.13 6.31
N VAL A 9 8.29 -6.60 5.65
CA VAL A 9 8.44 -5.62 4.56
C VAL A 9 7.93 -4.28 5.07
N ILE A 10 8.83 -3.30 5.18
CA ILE A 10 8.50 -1.93 5.58
C ILE A 10 8.57 -1.06 4.32
N VAL A 11 7.44 -0.44 3.97
CA VAL A 11 7.33 0.44 2.81
C VAL A 11 7.12 1.86 3.28
N ALA A 12 8.15 2.69 3.17
CA ALA A 12 8.02 4.12 3.40
C ALA A 12 7.38 4.80 2.18
N ASP A 13 6.40 5.65 2.42
CA ASP A 13 5.70 6.41 1.38
C ASP A 13 6.35 7.79 1.24
N ASP A 14 6.66 8.18 -0.01
CA ASP A 14 7.31 9.44 -0.35
C ASP A 14 8.67 9.68 0.34
N LEU A 15 9.43 8.62 0.64
CA LEU A 15 10.77 8.71 1.19
C LEU A 15 11.80 8.78 0.06
N GLY A 16 12.63 9.83 0.07
CA GLY A 16 13.73 10.01 -0.87
C GLY A 16 14.94 9.12 -0.54
N PHE A 17 15.74 8.80 -1.56
CA PHE A 17 16.95 7.99 -1.40
C PHE A 17 17.90 8.53 -0.32
N SER A 18 18.09 9.85 -0.26
CA SER A 18 19.02 10.50 0.65
C SER A 18 18.40 10.95 1.98
N ASP A 19 17.17 10.54 2.31
CA ASP A 19 16.53 10.93 3.57
C ASP A 19 17.02 10.10 4.76
N LEU A 20 17.47 8.87 4.50
CA LEU A 20 18.03 8.00 5.54
C LEU A 20 19.50 8.31 5.82
N GLY A 21 19.89 8.29 7.10
CA GLY A 21 21.28 8.50 7.52
C GLY A 21 22.26 7.53 6.87
N ALA A 22 21.87 6.26 6.66
CA ALA A 22 22.68 5.26 5.99
C ALA A 22 23.05 5.60 4.53
N PHE A 23 22.35 6.51 3.90
CA PHE A 23 22.63 7.05 2.55
C PHE A 23 23.09 8.51 2.57
N GLY A 24 23.45 9.05 3.73
CA GLY A 24 24.01 10.40 3.89
C GLY A 24 22.94 11.46 4.20
N GLY A 25 21.73 11.07 4.58
CA GLY A 25 20.67 11.97 5.02
C GLY A 25 21.02 12.70 6.30
N GLU A 26 20.45 13.89 6.48
CA GLU A 26 20.61 14.71 7.68
C GLU A 26 19.64 14.31 8.82
N ILE A 27 18.63 13.50 8.50
CA ILE A 27 17.67 12.99 9.48
C ILE A 27 18.30 11.82 10.24
N ALA A 28 18.25 11.89 11.58
CA ALA A 28 18.73 10.77 12.41
C ALA A 28 17.78 9.57 12.32
N THR A 29 18.25 8.47 11.72
CA THR A 29 17.51 7.23 11.55
C THR A 29 18.28 6.03 12.12
N PRO A 30 18.63 6.03 13.44
CA PRO A 30 19.64 5.12 14.00
C PRO A 30 19.28 3.64 13.87
N HIS A 31 18.01 3.29 13.95
CA HIS A 31 17.57 1.89 13.83
C HIS A 31 17.59 1.40 12.39
N LEU A 32 17.19 2.24 11.43
CA LEU A 32 17.27 1.92 10.00
C LEU A 32 18.74 1.88 9.53
N ASP A 33 19.56 2.80 10.05
CA ASP A 33 20.99 2.82 9.77
C ASP A 33 21.68 1.55 10.28
N ALA A 34 21.33 1.07 11.47
CA ALA A 34 21.84 -0.19 12.01
C ALA A 34 21.48 -1.38 11.10
N LEU A 35 20.23 -1.49 10.67
CA LEU A 35 19.80 -2.51 9.71
C LEU A 35 20.56 -2.42 8.37
N ALA A 36 20.76 -1.20 7.89
CA ALA A 36 21.50 -0.97 6.65
C ALA A 36 22.98 -1.32 6.75
N LEU A 37 23.59 -1.15 7.92
CA LEU A 37 25.00 -1.50 8.19
C LEU A 37 25.20 -3.00 8.39
N GLU A 38 24.23 -3.68 8.97
CA GLU A 38 24.26 -5.14 9.20
C GLU A 38 23.77 -5.95 7.98
N GLY A 39 22.99 -5.32 7.10
CA GLY A 39 22.35 -5.93 5.96
C GLY A 39 22.96 -5.54 4.62
N LEU A 40 22.13 -5.59 3.59
CA LEU A 40 22.47 -5.21 2.22
C LEU A 40 21.82 -3.86 1.87
N ARG A 41 22.63 -2.89 1.45
CA ARG A 41 22.16 -1.63 0.91
C ARG A 41 22.15 -1.71 -0.62
N LEU A 42 20.97 -1.47 -1.21
CA LEU A 42 20.81 -1.45 -2.66
C LEU A 42 20.87 0.03 -3.11
N THR A 43 21.95 0.41 -3.80
CA THR A 43 22.20 1.78 -4.23
C THR A 43 21.66 2.09 -5.63
N ASP A 44 21.23 1.06 -6.34
CA ASP A 44 20.64 1.15 -7.70
C ASP A 44 19.31 0.39 -7.74
N PHE A 45 18.44 0.66 -6.77
CA PHE A 45 17.11 0.07 -6.67
C PHE A 45 16.08 1.06 -7.17
N HIS A 46 15.35 0.69 -8.22
CA HIS A 46 14.36 1.52 -8.87
C HIS A 46 12.95 1.07 -8.53
N THR A 47 12.05 2.04 -8.37
CA THR A 47 10.62 1.84 -8.19
C THR A 47 9.87 2.42 -9.40
N ALA A 48 8.56 2.19 -9.48
CA ALA A 48 7.72 2.98 -10.37
C ALA A 48 7.64 4.44 -9.87
N PRO A 49 7.26 5.40 -10.74
CA PRO A 49 7.31 6.82 -10.40
C PRO A 49 6.28 7.26 -9.35
N THR A 50 5.30 6.40 -9.01
CA THR A 50 4.24 6.71 -8.05
C THR A 50 3.92 5.52 -7.14
N CYS A 51 3.20 5.81 -6.04
CA CYS A 51 2.99 4.86 -4.94
C CYS A 51 2.18 3.62 -5.34
N SER A 52 1.02 3.77 -5.98
CA SER A 52 0.15 2.64 -6.34
C SER A 52 0.83 1.69 -7.35
N PRO A 53 1.43 2.17 -8.47
CA PRO A 53 2.23 1.35 -9.37
C PRO A 53 3.38 0.61 -8.67
N THR A 54 4.13 1.29 -7.79
CA THR A 54 5.22 0.66 -7.02
C THR A 54 4.70 -0.45 -6.11
N ARG A 55 3.59 -0.21 -5.39
CA ARG A 55 2.97 -1.19 -4.49
C ARG A 55 2.48 -2.43 -5.25
N SER A 56 1.91 -2.24 -6.44
CA SER A 56 1.48 -3.34 -7.28
C SER A 56 2.66 -4.21 -7.74
N MET A 57 3.76 -3.60 -8.18
CA MET A 57 4.97 -4.31 -8.57
C MET A 57 5.62 -5.04 -7.39
N LEU A 58 5.67 -4.41 -6.21
CA LEU A 58 6.21 -5.01 -5.00
C LEU A 58 5.44 -6.28 -4.60
N LEU A 59 4.10 -6.22 -4.65
CA LEU A 59 3.26 -7.33 -4.22
C LEU A 59 3.09 -8.42 -5.26
N THR A 60 3.31 -8.14 -6.55
CA THR A 60 3.04 -9.11 -7.63
C THR A 60 4.29 -9.57 -8.37
N GLY A 61 5.41 -8.86 -8.24
CA GLY A 61 6.60 -9.10 -9.06
C GLY A 61 6.38 -8.88 -10.56
N THR A 62 5.29 -8.18 -10.94
CA THR A 62 4.84 -8.02 -12.32
C THR A 62 4.73 -6.53 -12.66
N ASP A 63 4.90 -6.18 -13.93
CA ASP A 63 4.68 -4.82 -14.44
C ASP A 63 3.30 -4.29 -14.02
N HIS A 64 3.28 -3.07 -13.55
CA HIS A 64 2.08 -2.46 -12.96
C HIS A 64 0.92 -2.29 -13.93
N HIS A 65 1.16 -2.15 -15.25
CA HIS A 65 0.09 -2.15 -16.25
C HIS A 65 -0.55 -3.54 -16.38
N ILE A 66 0.24 -4.61 -16.33
CA ILE A 66 -0.31 -5.97 -16.32
C ILE A 66 -1.18 -6.19 -15.09
N ALA A 67 -0.75 -5.65 -13.96
CA ALA A 67 -1.47 -5.73 -12.70
C ALA A 67 -2.72 -4.84 -12.61
N GLY A 68 -2.98 -3.99 -13.60
CA GLY A 68 -4.15 -3.10 -13.63
C GLY A 68 -3.91 -1.70 -13.06
N ILE A 69 -2.67 -1.38 -12.72
CA ILE A 69 -2.27 -0.13 -12.05
C ILE A 69 -1.34 0.67 -12.97
N GLY A 70 -1.75 0.94 -14.20
CA GLY A 70 -1.00 1.76 -15.16
C GLY A 70 -0.76 3.19 -14.66
N THR A 71 -1.64 3.69 -13.81
CA THR A 71 -1.50 4.92 -13.03
C THR A 71 -2.24 4.77 -11.70
N MET A 72 -2.11 5.75 -10.81
CA MET A 72 -2.95 5.84 -9.60
C MET A 72 -4.42 5.98 -9.99
N ALA A 73 -5.33 5.35 -9.25
CA ALA A 73 -6.76 5.39 -9.56
C ALA A 73 -7.32 6.82 -9.58
N GLU A 74 -6.87 7.69 -8.69
CA GLU A 74 -7.24 9.10 -8.61
C GLU A 74 -6.68 9.96 -9.75
N ALA A 75 -5.68 9.46 -10.47
CA ALA A 75 -5.06 10.12 -11.63
C ALA A 75 -5.55 9.57 -12.96
N LEU A 76 -6.56 8.68 -12.96
CA LEU A 76 -7.18 8.19 -14.19
C LEU A 76 -7.90 9.33 -14.92
N THR A 77 -7.54 9.50 -16.19
CA THR A 77 -8.25 10.42 -17.09
C THR A 77 -9.38 9.69 -17.82
N PRO A 78 -10.41 10.42 -18.32
CA PRO A 78 -11.49 9.80 -19.10
C PRO A 78 -11.01 8.96 -20.29
N GLU A 79 -9.87 9.33 -20.90
CA GLU A 79 -9.28 8.60 -22.02
C GLU A 79 -8.67 7.25 -21.62
N LEU A 80 -8.34 7.07 -20.34
CA LEU A 80 -7.76 5.84 -19.78
C LEU A 80 -8.82 4.93 -19.16
N GLU A 81 -9.98 5.47 -18.78
CA GLU A 81 -11.06 4.69 -18.19
C GLU A 81 -11.45 3.50 -19.06
N GLY A 82 -11.53 2.32 -18.45
CA GLY A 82 -11.93 1.08 -19.13
C GLY A 82 -10.88 0.47 -20.04
N LYS A 83 -9.67 1.07 -20.14
CA LYS A 83 -8.58 0.44 -20.90
C LYS A 83 -7.88 -0.64 -20.07
N PRO A 84 -7.49 -1.75 -20.69
CA PRO A 84 -6.71 -2.78 -20.01
C PRO A 84 -5.40 -2.20 -19.44
N GLY A 85 -5.10 -2.53 -18.21
CA GLY A 85 -3.93 -2.01 -17.49
C GLY A 85 -4.19 -0.72 -16.72
N TYR A 86 -5.40 -0.18 -16.79
CA TYR A 86 -5.82 1.04 -16.10
C TYR A 86 -7.10 0.82 -15.30
N GLU A 87 -7.22 -0.39 -14.73
CA GLU A 87 -8.36 -0.78 -13.89
C GLU A 87 -8.44 0.03 -12.58
N GLY A 88 -7.30 0.53 -12.11
CA GLY A 88 -7.19 1.30 -10.86
C GLY A 88 -7.17 0.42 -9.59
N TYR A 89 -7.09 -0.90 -9.76
CA TYR A 89 -6.96 -1.88 -8.67
C TYR A 89 -6.19 -3.11 -9.16
N LEU A 90 -5.67 -3.93 -8.23
CA LEU A 90 -5.04 -5.21 -8.58
C LEU A 90 -6.06 -6.13 -9.23
N ASN A 91 -5.88 -6.40 -10.52
CA ASN A 91 -6.76 -7.27 -11.29
C ASN A 91 -6.46 -8.76 -11.07
N ASP A 92 -7.32 -9.61 -11.64
CA ASP A 92 -7.22 -11.08 -11.49
C ASP A 92 -6.19 -11.73 -12.42
N ARG A 93 -5.43 -10.94 -13.19
CA ARG A 93 -4.35 -11.45 -14.06
C ARG A 93 -3.04 -11.69 -13.32
N VAL A 94 -2.96 -11.24 -12.06
CA VAL A 94 -1.77 -11.36 -11.23
C VAL A 94 -2.11 -12.00 -9.90
N VAL A 95 -1.15 -12.75 -9.36
CA VAL A 95 -1.19 -13.31 -8.00
C VAL A 95 -0.36 -12.40 -7.10
N ALA A 96 -0.87 -12.08 -5.93
CA ALA A 96 -0.14 -11.29 -4.95
C ALA A 96 0.72 -12.17 -4.04
N LEU A 97 1.85 -11.63 -3.59
CA LEU A 97 2.79 -12.32 -2.69
C LEU A 97 2.11 -12.90 -1.44
N PRO A 98 1.19 -12.19 -0.74
CA PRO A 98 0.51 -12.78 0.41
C PRO A 98 -0.36 -13.98 0.05
N GLU A 99 -0.94 -14.05 -1.15
CA GLU A 99 -1.67 -15.24 -1.60
C GLU A 99 -0.75 -16.46 -1.66
N LEU A 100 0.44 -16.31 -2.27
CA LEU A 100 1.45 -17.39 -2.35
C LEU A 100 2.00 -17.78 -0.97
N LEU A 101 2.26 -16.81 -0.11
CA LEU A 101 2.77 -17.06 1.23
C LEU A 101 1.73 -17.80 2.08
N ARG A 102 0.46 -17.42 1.99
CA ARG A 102 -0.64 -18.11 2.69
C ARG A 102 -0.77 -19.57 2.24
N GLU A 103 -0.71 -19.82 0.93
CA GLU A 103 -0.70 -21.19 0.39
C GLU A 103 0.51 -22.00 0.90
N ALA A 104 1.65 -21.34 1.11
CA ALA A 104 2.82 -21.95 1.70
C ALA A 104 2.74 -22.14 3.23
N GLY A 105 1.61 -21.73 3.86
CA GLY A 105 1.36 -21.89 5.29
C GLY A 105 1.99 -20.79 6.17
N TYR A 106 2.23 -19.61 5.61
CA TYR A 106 2.59 -18.42 6.38
C TYR A 106 1.32 -17.70 6.84
N GLN A 107 1.39 -17.09 8.01
CA GLN A 107 0.44 -16.07 8.41
C GLN A 107 0.79 -14.76 7.70
N THR A 108 -0.20 -14.13 7.08
CA THR A 108 -0.01 -12.93 6.25
C THR A 108 -0.74 -11.74 6.88
N LEU A 109 0.00 -10.69 7.16
CA LEU A 109 -0.49 -9.53 7.91
C LEU A 109 -0.16 -8.26 7.13
N LEU A 110 -1.05 -7.26 7.17
CA LEU A 110 -0.82 -5.92 6.64
C LEU A 110 -1.28 -4.86 7.64
N SER A 111 -0.46 -3.84 7.86
CA SER A 111 -0.85 -2.64 8.58
C SER A 111 -0.35 -1.42 7.80
N GLY A 112 -1.24 -0.45 7.52
CA GLY A 112 -0.87 0.76 6.80
C GLY A 112 -1.59 0.97 5.47
N LYS A 113 -0.99 1.76 4.58
CA LYS A 113 -1.55 2.15 3.29
C LYS A 113 -1.61 0.97 2.31
N TRP A 114 -2.79 0.78 1.70
CA TRP A 114 -3.03 -0.21 0.63
C TRP A 114 -2.81 0.37 -0.77
N HIS A 115 -3.66 1.27 -1.20
CA HIS A 115 -3.64 1.99 -2.48
C HIS A 115 -3.69 1.09 -3.74
N LEU A 116 -4.37 -0.07 -3.64
CA LEU A 116 -4.50 -1.04 -4.74
C LEU A 116 -5.95 -1.48 -4.96
N GLY A 117 -6.90 -0.63 -4.58
CA GLY A 117 -8.34 -0.82 -4.73
C GLY A 117 -9.10 -0.20 -3.56
N LEU A 118 -10.36 0.19 -3.80
CA LEU A 118 -11.20 0.94 -2.86
C LEU A 118 -12.43 0.17 -2.37
N LYS A 119 -12.62 -1.07 -2.85
CA LYS A 119 -13.75 -1.91 -2.49
C LYS A 119 -13.29 -3.09 -1.66
N LEU A 120 -14.19 -3.72 -0.90
CA LEU A 120 -13.84 -4.88 -0.07
C LEU A 120 -13.28 -6.04 -0.90
N GLU A 121 -13.85 -6.30 -2.08
CA GLU A 121 -13.34 -7.31 -3.00
C GLU A 121 -11.97 -6.99 -3.62
N GLN A 122 -11.44 -5.79 -3.36
CA GLN A 122 -10.13 -5.31 -3.80
C GLN A 122 -9.19 -5.02 -2.63
N ALA A 123 -9.69 -5.14 -1.39
CA ALA A 123 -8.96 -4.86 -0.15
C ALA A 123 -7.89 -5.93 0.14
N PRO A 124 -6.98 -5.71 1.10
CA PRO A 124 -5.91 -6.64 1.42
C PRO A 124 -6.39 -8.07 1.71
N HIS A 125 -7.51 -8.23 2.42
CA HIS A 125 -8.08 -9.54 2.73
C HIS A 125 -8.40 -10.35 1.46
N ALA A 126 -8.99 -9.71 0.45
CA ALA A 126 -9.30 -10.34 -0.84
C ALA A 126 -8.04 -10.70 -1.65
N ARG A 127 -6.87 -10.17 -1.26
CA ARG A 127 -5.58 -10.40 -1.92
C ARG A 127 -4.58 -11.14 -1.03
N GLY A 128 -5.11 -11.97 -0.11
CA GLY A 128 -4.36 -12.99 0.60
C GLY A 128 -3.81 -12.61 1.97
N PHE A 129 -4.09 -11.42 2.48
CA PHE A 129 -3.78 -11.08 3.88
C PHE A 129 -4.85 -11.67 4.82
N GLU A 130 -4.43 -12.43 5.82
CA GLU A 130 -5.34 -13.05 6.80
C GLU A 130 -5.84 -12.03 7.82
N ARG A 131 -5.00 -11.08 8.17
CA ARG A 131 -5.36 -9.96 9.03
C ARG A 131 -4.81 -8.68 8.43
N SER A 132 -5.62 -7.63 8.46
CA SER A 132 -5.21 -6.33 7.97
C SER A 132 -5.92 -5.19 8.68
N PHE A 133 -5.19 -4.10 8.91
CA PHE A 133 -5.76 -2.79 9.21
C PHE A 133 -5.19 -1.81 8.18
N SER A 134 -6.01 -1.25 7.31
CA SER A 134 -5.50 -0.55 6.14
C SER A 134 -6.27 0.69 5.75
N LEU A 135 -5.52 1.70 5.30
CA LEU A 135 -6.03 2.84 4.54
C LEU A 135 -6.12 2.43 3.06
N LEU A 136 -7.32 2.41 2.50
CA LEU A 136 -7.52 1.99 1.10
C LEU A 136 -7.05 3.01 0.06
N PRO A 137 -7.37 4.32 0.16
CA PRO A 137 -6.95 5.31 -0.82
C PRO A 137 -5.48 5.69 -0.71
N GLY A 138 -5.04 6.55 -1.64
CA GLY A 138 -3.66 7.02 -1.71
C GLY A 138 -3.25 7.97 -0.61
N ALA A 139 -4.20 8.68 -0.02
CA ALA A 139 -3.98 9.65 1.05
C ALA A 139 -5.24 9.80 1.92
N ALA A 140 -5.05 10.23 3.14
CA ALA A 140 -6.07 10.68 4.07
C ALA A 140 -5.46 11.70 5.02
N ASN A 141 -6.25 12.44 5.81
CA ASN A 141 -5.69 13.05 7.00
C ASN A 141 -5.42 11.95 8.05
N HIS A 142 -4.52 12.20 8.96
CA HIS A 142 -4.10 11.17 9.92
C HIS A 142 -5.02 11.05 11.15
N TYR A 143 -6.11 11.78 11.19
CA TYR A 143 -6.98 11.89 12.38
C TYR A 143 -8.33 11.24 12.14
N GLY A 144 -9.14 11.12 13.18
CA GLY A 144 -10.46 10.48 13.17
C GLY A 144 -11.55 11.23 12.41
N PHE A 145 -11.20 12.20 11.57
CA PHE A 145 -12.15 12.91 10.72
C PHE A 145 -11.57 13.14 9.33
N GLU A 146 -12.43 13.12 8.32
CA GLU A 146 -12.12 13.57 6.98
C GLU A 146 -12.89 14.85 6.66
N PRO A 147 -12.28 15.82 5.98
CA PRO A 147 -13.03 16.99 5.51
C PRO A 147 -14.14 16.54 4.57
N PRO A 148 -15.28 17.26 4.53
CA PRO A 148 -16.35 16.95 3.58
C PRO A 148 -15.81 16.89 2.14
N TYR A 149 -16.24 15.91 1.38
CA TYR A 149 -15.92 15.86 -0.04
C TYR A 149 -16.54 17.06 -0.76
N ASP A 150 -15.73 17.76 -1.51
CA ASP A 150 -16.09 18.94 -2.29
C ASP A 150 -15.75 18.77 -3.77
N GLU A 151 -15.79 19.87 -4.53
CA GLU A 151 -15.50 19.89 -5.96
C GLU A 151 -14.04 19.51 -6.27
N THR A 152 -13.12 19.71 -5.30
CA THR A 152 -11.69 19.41 -5.45
C THR A 152 -11.36 17.95 -5.14
N THR A 153 -12.28 17.22 -4.51
CA THR A 153 -12.09 15.82 -4.16
C THR A 153 -11.95 14.97 -5.42
N PRO A 154 -10.89 14.15 -5.56
CA PRO A 154 -10.75 13.25 -6.68
C PRO A 154 -11.99 12.37 -6.89
N ARG A 155 -12.44 12.26 -8.14
CA ARG A 155 -13.67 11.54 -8.49
C ARG A 155 -13.73 10.12 -7.92
N ILE A 156 -12.59 9.43 -7.89
CA ILE A 156 -12.49 8.05 -7.39
C ILE A 156 -12.81 7.94 -5.90
N LEU A 157 -12.60 9.00 -5.12
CA LEU A 157 -12.89 9.02 -3.69
C LEU A 157 -14.35 9.39 -3.40
N LYS A 158 -15.06 10.00 -4.36
CA LYS A 158 -16.47 10.31 -4.23
C LYS A 158 -17.29 9.04 -4.23
N GLY A 159 -17.89 8.69 -3.13
CA GLY A 159 -18.66 7.45 -2.96
C GLY A 159 -17.90 6.30 -2.31
N THR A 160 -16.67 6.52 -1.87
CA THR A 160 -15.99 5.59 -0.97
C THR A 160 -16.65 5.70 0.40
N PRO A 161 -17.29 4.63 0.92
CA PRO A 161 -18.10 4.72 2.14
C PRO A 161 -17.27 4.94 3.39
N ALA A 162 -16.03 4.43 3.41
CA ALA A 162 -15.05 4.61 4.46
C ALA A 162 -13.64 4.55 3.87
N LEU A 163 -12.68 5.16 4.58
CA LEU A 163 -11.28 5.18 4.16
C LEU A 163 -10.50 4.00 4.71
N TYR A 164 -10.90 3.46 5.86
CA TYR A 164 -10.21 2.39 6.56
C TYR A 164 -10.98 1.09 6.51
N VAL A 165 -10.22 0.00 6.44
CA VAL A 165 -10.75 -1.37 6.47
C VAL A 165 -9.98 -2.17 7.50
N GLU A 166 -10.68 -2.89 8.35
CA GLU A 166 -10.13 -3.96 9.17
C GLU A 166 -10.60 -5.30 8.61
N ASP A 167 -9.65 -6.12 8.19
CA ASP A 167 -9.87 -7.40 7.54
C ASP A 167 -10.82 -7.25 6.30
N ASP A 168 -12.05 -7.72 6.40
CA ASP A 168 -13.07 -7.71 5.35
C ASP A 168 -14.21 -6.71 5.59
N GLN A 169 -14.02 -5.75 6.51
CA GLN A 169 -15.05 -4.79 6.90
C GLN A 169 -14.57 -3.35 6.83
N PHE A 170 -15.42 -2.46 6.31
CA PHE A 170 -15.19 -1.03 6.44
C PHE A 170 -15.33 -0.60 7.90
N ILE A 171 -14.50 0.35 8.31
CA ILE A 171 -14.60 1.00 9.62
C ILE A 171 -15.41 2.28 9.42
N ASP A 172 -16.68 2.24 9.83
CA ASP A 172 -17.62 3.34 9.64
C ASP A 172 -17.32 4.53 10.56
N GLU A 173 -16.84 4.25 11.78
CA GLU A 173 -16.53 5.27 12.78
C GLU A 173 -15.13 5.01 13.37
N LEU A 174 -14.27 6.01 13.27
CA LEU A 174 -12.96 6.01 13.92
C LEU A 174 -13.07 6.61 15.33
N PRO A 175 -12.24 6.16 16.29
CA PRO A 175 -12.16 6.78 17.61
C PRO A 175 -11.90 8.29 17.53
N ALA A 176 -12.46 9.07 18.44
CA ALA A 176 -12.32 10.53 18.46
C ALA A 176 -10.86 10.99 18.63
N ASP A 177 -10.03 10.15 19.25
CA ASP A 177 -8.59 10.32 19.44
C ASP A 177 -7.74 9.53 18.44
N PHE A 178 -8.35 9.08 17.35
CA PHE A 178 -7.66 8.31 16.32
C PHE A 178 -6.49 9.09 15.71
N TYR A 179 -5.34 8.41 15.66
CA TYR A 179 -4.18 8.86 14.90
C TYR A 179 -3.61 7.65 14.13
N SER A 180 -3.59 7.74 12.81
CA SER A 180 -3.27 6.60 11.95
C SER A 180 -1.90 5.98 12.22
N SER A 181 -0.91 6.82 12.57
CA SER A 181 0.45 6.31 12.86
C SER A 181 0.53 5.49 14.16
N ASP A 182 -0.43 5.69 15.08
CA ASP A 182 -0.53 4.87 16.30
C ASP A 182 -1.36 3.61 16.04
N ALA A 183 -2.24 3.65 15.03
CA ALA A 183 -3.10 2.54 14.66
C ALA A 183 -2.39 1.52 13.74
N PHE A 184 -1.42 1.97 12.95
CA PHE A 184 -0.59 1.14 12.07
C PHE A 184 0.57 0.52 12.86
#